data_1ac07de29432d51f3235be2e3dce10b0
#
_entry.id   1ac07de29432d51f3235be2e3dce10b0
#
_cell.length_a   1.000
_cell.length_b   1.000
_cell.length_c   1.000
_cell.angle_alpha   90.00
_cell.angle_beta   90.00
_cell.angle_gamma   90.00
#
_symmetry.space_group_name_H-M   'P 1'
#
loop_
_entity.id
_entity.type
_entity.pdbx_description
1 polymer ?
#
loop_
_entity_poly.entity_id
_entity_poly.type
_entity_poly.pdbx_seq_one_letter_code
_entity_poly.pdbx_strand_id
1 'polypeptide(L)'
;MAIQRSFHGDIWPINEKSQKSPEGWLGWPEKRQFALVLTHDVDTAKGQEKCHQLLELEERSGFRSSFNFVPEGYSHGVSSELLQYLTSNGFEIGVHGLYHDGKLYKSRTHFRKRSVRINQYLQKWKSVGFRSPSMHHNLAWLHDLKIEYDSSTFDTDPFEPQSEGVSTIFPFWVRGNSCRKGFVELPYTLPQDFTLFVLLKEKNIDVWKRKLDWIAEHGGMALLNTHPDYMNFCARRRSIEEYSANYYREFLEYVKSKYEGKYWHVLPMQIARFWQKTIIIKQALLNLQFKKT
;
A
#
# COMPACT_ATOMS: atom_id res chain seq x y z
N MET A 1 -4.17 -13.76 22.20
CA MET A 1 -4.38 -13.56 20.77
C MET A 1 -5.76 -14.00 20.28
N ALA A 2 -6.25 -15.21 20.54
CA ALA A 2 -7.64 -15.60 20.20
C ALA A 2 -8.69 -14.66 20.83
N ILE A 3 -8.45 -14.20 22.05
CA ILE A 3 -9.32 -13.25 22.79
C ILE A 3 -9.36 -11.88 22.09
N GLN A 4 -8.25 -11.33 21.61
CA GLN A 4 -8.24 -10.05 20.88
C GLN A 4 -9.02 -10.12 19.57
N ARG A 5 -9.00 -11.27 18.89
CA ARG A 5 -9.75 -11.49 17.64
C ARG A 5 -11.27 -11.44 17.86
N SER A 6 -11.76 -11.93 18.99
CA SER A 6 -13.19 -11.89 19.33
C SER A 6 -13.68 -10.46 19.66
N PHE A 7 -12.82 -9.57 20.16
CA PHE A 7 -13.15 -8.18 20.44
C PHE A 7 -13.28 -7.29 19.21
N HIS A 8 -12.69 -7.68 18.07
CA HIS A 8 -12.64 -6.89 16.83
C HIS A 8 -13.40 -7.54 15.67
N GLY A 9 -14.16 -8.61 15.92
CA GLY A 9 -14.87 -9.36 14.89
C GLY A 9 -15.82 -8.52 14.03
N ASP A 10 -16.36 -7.44 14.58
CA ASP A 10 -17.30 -6.54 13.91
C ASP A 10 -16.64 -5.52 12.97
N ILE A 11 -15.33 -5.35 13.08
CA ILE A 11 -14.60 -4.34 12.30
C ILE A 11 -13.40 -4.90 11.54
N TRP A 12 -13.00 -6.15 11.79
CA TRP A 12 -11.83 -6.74 11.16
C TRP A 12 -12.05 -8.22 10.78
N PRO A 13 -11.61 -8.67 9.61
CA PRO A 13 -10.95 -7.92 8.54
C PRO A 13 -11.89 -7.06 7.72
N ILE A 14 -13.20 -7.15 7.91
CA ILE A 14 -14.25 -6.44 7.18
C ILE A 14 -14.88 -5.40 8.11
N ASN A 15 -14.85 -4.14 7.67
CA ASN A 15 -15.59 -3.06 8.27
C ASN A 15 -16.66 -2.57 7.29
N GLU A 16 -17.92 -2.88 7.55
CA GLU A 16 -19.05 -2.52 6.67
C GLU A 16 -19.16 -1.00 6.42
N LYS A 17 -18.62 -0.17 7.31
CA LYS A 17 -18.60 1.29 7.12
C LYS A 17 -17.66 1.71 5.99
N SER A 18 -16.68 0.88 5.65
CA SER A 18 -15.66 1.19 4.63
C SER A 18 -16.13 0.97 3.19
N GLN A 19 -17.30 0.35 2.97
CA GLN A 19 -17.80 -0.03 1.65
C GLN A 19 -18.34 1.13 0.81
N LYS A 20 -18.64 2.27 1.44
CA LYS A 20 -19.30 3.37 0.75
C LYS A 20 -18.43 3.94 -0.35
N SER A 21 -18.91 3.82 -1.59
CA SER A 21 -18.25 4.45 -2.73
C SER A 21 -18.27 5.98 -2.62
N PRO A 22 -17.22 6.66 -3.09
CA PRO A 22 -17.18 8.13 -3.12
C PRO A 22 -18.33 8.70 -3.93
N GLU A 23 -18.83 9.86 -3.51
CA GLU A 23 -19.89 10.56 -4.23
C GLU A 23 -19.49 10.82 -5.68
N GLY A 24 -20.37 10.49 -6.64
CA GLY A 24 -20.12 10.62 -8.07
C GLY A 24 -19.02 9.68 -8.59
N TRP A 25 -18.80 8.57 -7.94
CA TRP A 25 -17.88 7.53 -8.42
C TRP A 25 -18.37 6.92 -9.74
N LEU A 26 -17.51 6.93 -10.77
CA LEU A 26 -17.83 6.44 -12.11
C LEU A 26 -17.37 5.00 -12.38
N GLY A 27 -16.72 4.37 -11.40
CA GLY A 27 -16.12 3.04 -11.55
C GLY A 27 -14.67 3.08 -12.06
N TRP A 28 -14.04 1.92 -12.03
CA TRP A 28 -12.68 1.72 -12.51
C TRP A 28 -12.62 1.71 -14.04
N PRO A 29 -11.44 1.96 -14.65
CA PRO A 29 -11.25 1.88 -16.09
C PRO A 29 -11.76 0.56 -16.68
N GLU A 30 -12.20 0.60 -17.95
CA GLU A 30 -12.68 -0.57 -18.69
C GLU A 30 -13.81 -1.34 -17.99
N LYS A 31 -14.60 -0.67 -17.13
CA LYS A 31 -15.66 -1.26 -16.31
C LYS A 31 -15.18 -2.43 -15.42
N ARG A 32 -13.91 -2.39 -15.00
CA ARG A 32 -13.38 -3.37 -14.06
C ARG A 32 -14.14 -3.30 -12.74
N GLN A 33 -14.31 -4.45 -12.11
CA GLN A 33 -15.09 -4.58 -10.88
C GLN A 33 -14.37 -3.93 -9.69
N PHE A 34 -13.05 -4.10 -9.58
CA PHE A 34 -12.22 -3.51 -8.53
C PHE A 34 -10.82 -3.20 -9.05
N ALA A 35 -10.05 -2.41 -8.30
CA ALA A 35 -8.63 -2.23 -8.56
C ALA A 35 -7.80 -3.16 -7.69
N LEU A 36 -6.71 -3.72 -8.24
CA LEU A 36 -5.74 -4.53 -7.52
C LEU A 36 -4.38 -3.82 -7.52
N VAL A 37 -3.85 -3.56 -6.33
CA VAL A 37 -2.57 -2.90 -6.10
C VAL A 37 -1.73 -3.75 -5.16
N LEU A 38 -0.52 -4.10 -5.58
CA LEU A 38 0.43 -4.90 -4.80
C LEU A 38 1.61 -4.02 -4.38
N THR A 39 1.97 -4.09 -3.11
CA THR A 39 3.07 -3.31 -2.54
C THR A 39 3.89 -4.15 -1.57
N HIS A 40 5.18 -3.84 -1.46
CA HIS A 40 6.10 -4.50 -0.55
C HIS A 40 6.91 -3.48 0.21
N ASP A 41 6.93 -3.59 1.54
CA ASP A 41 7.83 -2.81 2.38
C ASP A 41 9.09 -3.65 2.64
N VAL A 42 10.23 -3.08 2.32
CA VAL A 42 11.55 -3.72 2.47
C VAL A 42 12.25 -3.04 3.65
N ASP A 43 12.08 -3.64 4.83
CA ASP A 43 12.48 -3.00 6.08
C ASP A 43 13.95 -3.18 6.41
N THR A 44 14.54 -4.32 6.03
CA THR A 44 15.90 -4.70 6.39
C THR A 44 16.74 -5.17 5.21
N ALA A 45 18.04 -5.31 5.42
CA ALA A 45 18.95 -5.90 4.42
C ALA A 45 18.52 -7.33 4.05
N LYS A 46 17.97 -8.11 5.01
CA LYS A 46 17.45 -9.45 4.76
C LYS A 46 16.26 -9.42 3.78
N GLY A 47 15.36 -8.43 3.93
CA GLY A 47 14.28 -8.22 2.98
C GLY A 47 14.79 -7.86 1.59
N GLN A 48 15.80 -6.98 1.51
CA GLN A 48 16.41 -6.60 0.24
C GLN A 48 17.03 -7.80 -0.50
N GLU A 49 17.71 -8.70 0.20
CA GLU A 49 18.28 -9.93 -0.37
C GLU A 49 17.23 -10.84 -0.99
N LYS A 50 16.00 -10.82 -0.47
CA LYS A 50 14.88 -11.64 -0.94
C LYS A 50 14.07 -11.00 -2.08
N CYS A 51 14.32 -9.72 -2.41
CA CYS A 51 13.56 -9.02 -3.44
C CYS A 51 13.58 -9.75 -4.79
N HIS A 52 14.73 -10.27 -5.23
CA HIS A 52 14.80 -10.98 -6.52
C HIS A 52 13.89 -12.21 -6.57
N GLN A 53 13.78 -12.98 -5.47
CA GLN A 53 12.90 -14.15 -5.41
C GLN A 53 11.42 -13.74 -5.47
N LEU A 54 11.07 -12.63 -4.85
CA LEU A 54 9.71 -12.08 -4.89
C LEU A 54 9.37 -11.53 -6.29
N LEU A 55 10.31 -10.81 -6.91
CA LEU A 55 10.20 -10.31 -8.29
C LEU A 55 9.95 -11.45 -9.28
N GLU A 56 10.75 -12.52 -9.22
CA GLU A 56 10.56 -13.70 -10.07
C GLU A 56 9.19 -14.36 -9.87
N LEU A 57 8.69 -14.43 -8.64
CA LEU A 57 7.38 -14.98 -8.33
C LEU A 57 6.28 -14.15 -9.01
N GLU A 58 6.35 -12.82 -8.90
CA GLU A 58 5.37 -11.92 -9.51
C GLU A 58 5.44 -11.91 -11.04
N GLU A 59 6.65 -11.87 -11.60
CA GLU A 59 6.87 -11.91 -13.06
C GLU A 59 6.28 -13.16 -13.68
N ARG A 60 6.56 -14.34 -13.09
CA ARG A 60 6.00 -15.63 -13.53
C ARG A 60 4.48 -15.68 -13.41
N SER A 61 3.93 -14.96 -12.44
CA SER A 61 2.47 -14.87 -12.23
C SER A 61 1.83 -13.78 -13.09
N GLY A 62 2.61 -12.94 -13.77
CA GLY A 62 2.13 -11.84 -14.62
C GLY A 62 1.69 -10.61 -13.84
N PHE A 63 2.20 -10.41 -12.61
CA PHE A 63 1.92 -9.24 -11.78
C PHE A 63 3.11 -8.28 -11.71
N ARG A 64 2.82 -7.06 -11.29
CA ARG A 64 3.79 -6.02 -10.97
C ARG A 64 3.36 -5.32 -9.69
N SER A 65 4.34 -4.82 -8.94
CA SER A 65 4.12 -4.20 -7.64
C SER A 65 5.01 -2.98 -7.42
N SER A 66 4.84 -2.31 -6.28
CA SER A 66 5.76 -1.30 -5.78
C SER A 66 6.60 -1.87 -4.64
N PHE A 67 7.89 -1.60 -4.67
CA PHE A 67 8.83 -1.90 -3.59
C PHE A 67 9.20 -0.60 -2.87
N ASN A 68 8.83 -0.49 -1.60
CA ASN A 68 9.10 0.67 -0.77
C ASN A 68 10.35 0.40 0.07
N PHE A 69 11.43 1.12 -0.17
CA PHE A 69 12.70 0.93 0.52
C PHE A 69 12.94 1.97 1.61
N VAL A 70 13.57 1.54 2.70
CA VAL A 70 14.10 2.44 3.75
C VAL A 70 15.45 3.00 3.29
N PRO A 71 15.56 4.29 2.93
CA PRO A 71 16.75 4.81 2.25
C PRO A 71 18.05 4.69 3.05
N GLU A 72 17.97 4.84 4.37
CA GLU A 72 19.11 4.86 5.29
C GLU A 72 18.99 3.78 6.37
N GLY A 73 18.23 2.71 6.06
CA GLY A 73 18.02 1.58 6.95
C GLY A 73 19.05 0.46 6.82
N TYR A 74 19.84 0.46 5.73
CA TYR A 74 20.77 -0.62 5.43
C TYR A 74 22.21 -0.17 5.55
N SER A 75 23.09 -1.07 6.02
CA SER A 75 24.52 -0.80 6.19
C SER A 75 25.22 -0.37 4.88
N HIS A 76 24.76 -0.88 3.74
CA HIS A 76 25.32 -0.59 2.41
C HIS A 76 24.36 0.21 1.51
N GLY A 77 23.25 0.73 2.07
CA GLY A 77 22.20 1.39 1.30
C GLY A 77 21.38 0.43 0.46
N VAL A 78 20.50 0.98 -0.38
CA VAL A 78 19.68 0.21 -1.34
C VAL A 78 20.53 -0.04 -2.59
N SER A 79 20.60 -1.31 -3.05
CA SER A 79 21.37 -1.71 -4.25
C SER A 79 20.91 -0.95 -5.50
N SER A 80 21.86 -0.32 -6.18
CA SER A 80 21.60 0.39 -7.44
C SER A 80 21.17 -0.56 -8.55
N GLU A 81 21.71 -1.77 -8.57
CA GLU A 81 21.38 -2.83 -9.53
C GLU A 81 19.93 -3.29 -9.33
N LEU A 82 19.48 -3.45 -8.07
CA LEU A 82 18.10 -3.80 -7.76
C LEU A 82 17.14 -2.69 -8.18
N LEU A 83 17.46 -1.42 -7.87
CA LEU A 83 16.62 -0.29 -8.29
C LEU A 83 16.52 -0.17 -9.82
N GLN A 84 17.62 -0.41 -10.53
CA GLN A 84 17.64 -0.43 -11.98
C GLN A 84 16.81 -1.59 -12.53
N TYR A 85 16.95 -2.79 -11.96
CA TYR A 85 16.17 -3.97 -12.37
C TYR A 85 14.67 -3.70 -12.22
N LEU A 86 14.23 -3.21 -11.05
CA LEU A 86 12.83 -2.86 -10.79
C LEU A 86 12.28 -1.92 -11.86
N THR A 87 12.98 -0.81 -12.08
CA THR A 87 12.53 0.21 -13.06
C THR A 87 12.46 -0.35 -14.47
N SER A 88 13.46 -1.15 -14.89
CA SER A 88 13.55 -1.72 -16.24
C SER A 88 12.50 -2.79 -16.50
N ASN A 89 11.98 -3.43 -15.47
CA ASN A 89 10.98 -4.50 -15.57
C ASN A 89 9.56 -4.07 -15.19
N GLY A 90 9.31 -2.75 -15.11
CA GLY A 90 7.97 -2.20 -14.91
C GLY A 90 7.44 -2.28 -13.47
N PHE A 91 8.33 -2.40 -12.50
CA PHE A 91 8.00 -2.27 -11.08
C PHE A 91 8.13 -0.82 -10.63
N GLU A 92 7.46 -0.47 -9.55
CA GLU A 92 7.54 0.86 -8.97
C GLU A 92 8.47 0.87 -7.74
N ILE A 93 9.20 1.98 -7.56
CA ILE A 93 10.03 2.21 -6.39
C ILE A 93 9.35 3.27 -5.53
N GLY A 94 9.05 2.92 -4.28
CA GLY A 94 8.56 3.82 -3.25
C GLY A 94 9.62 4.13 -2.18
N VAL A 95 9.38 5.18 -1.41
CA VAL A 95 10.21 5.54 -0.26
C VAL A 95 9.51 5.16 1.03
N HIS A 96 10.17 4.34 1.88
CA HIS A 96 9.65 3.87 3.15
C HIS A 96 10.30 4.63 4.33
N GLY A 97 9.84 5.86 4.56
CA GLY A 97 10.45 6.74 5.57
C GLY A 97 11.88 7.18 5.22
N LEU A 98 12.70 7.42 6.23
CA LEU A 98 14.14 7.64 6.12
C LEU A 98 14.92 6.55 6.86
N TYR A 99 14.44 6.20 8.05
CA TYR A 99 14.87 5.12 8.93
C TYR A 99 13.64 4.37 9.42
N HIS A 100 13.78 3.06 9.66
CA HIS A 100 12.73 2.27 10.29
C HIS A 100 12.95 2.22 11.83
N ASP A 101 12.84 3.40 12.49
CA ASP A 101 13.19 3.59 13.91
C ASP A 101 12.02 4.11 14.77
N GLY A 102 10.80 4.16 14.23
CA GLY A 102 9.59 4.63 14.90
C GLY A 102 9.59 6.12 15.28
N LYS A 103 10.58 6.92 14.81
CA LYS A 103 10.76 8.29 15.27
C LYS A 103 10.33 9.37 14.27
N LEU A 104 9.82 8.98 13.11
CA LEU A 104 9.48 9.95 12.04
C LEU A 104 8.54 11.05 12.55
N TYR A 105 7.53 10.68 13.31
CA TYR A 105 6.52 11.59 13.84
C TYR A 105 6.74 12.01 15.30
N LYS A 106 7.95 11.86 15.85
CA LYS A 106 8.27 12.26 17.23
C LYS A 106 7.95 13.74 17.54
N SER A 107 8.17 14.61 16.55
CA SER A 107 7.78 16.04 16.60
C SER A 107 7.74 16.64 15.21
N ARG A 108 7.01 17.77 15.06
CA ARG A 108 6.93 18.49 13.79
C ARG A 108 8.31 18.94 13.27
N THR A 109 9.16 19.41 14.17
CA THR A 109 10.54 19.80 13.83
C THR A 109 11.37 18.61 13.36
N HIS A 110 11.23 17.46 14.03
CA HIS A 110 11.92 16.23 13.64
C HIS A 110 11.45 15.74 12.27
N PHE A 111 10.15 15.74 12.01
CA PHE A 111 9.58 15.39 10.71
C PHE A 111 10.13 16.31 9.61
N ARG A 112 10.10 17.63 9.79
CA ARG A 112 10.65 18.60 8.82
C ARG A 112 12.12 18.36 8.50
N LYS A 113 12.94 18.04 9.52
CA LYS A 113 14.35 17.71 9.30
C LYS A 113 14.51 16.46 8.44
N ARG A 114 13.71 15.41 8.69
CA ARG A 114 13.76 14.16 7.90
C ARG A 114 13.14 14.33 6.51
N SER A 115 12.09 15.13 6.36
CA SER A 115 11.41 15.33 5.08
C SER A 115 12.33 15.94 4.01
N VAL A 116 13.30 16.76 4.39
CA VAL A 116 14.32 17.28 3.45
C VAL A 116 15.10 16.13 2.81
N ARG A 117 15.56 15.16 3.60
CA ARG A 117 16.32 14.00 3.10
C ARG A 117 15.42 13.00 2.37
N ILE A 118 14.21 12.76 2.86
CA ILE A 118 13.21 11.95 2.15
C ILE A 118 12.97 12.50 0.74
N ASN A 119 12.80 13.82 0.61
CA ASN A 119 12.62 14.47 -0.68
C ASN A 119 13.84 14.33 -1.62
N GLN A 120 15.04 14.25 -1.08
CA GLN A 120 16.26 13.96 -1.87
C GLN A 120 16.21 12.53 -2.44
N TYR A 121 15.75 11.54 -1.66
CA TYR A 121 15.59 10.17 -2.13
C TYR A 121 14.43 10.02 -3.12
N LEU A 122 13.29 10.68 -2.89
CA LEU A 122 12.20 10.74 -3.86
C LEU A 122 12.71 11.24 -5.22
N GLN A 123 13.50 12.31 -5.22
CA GLN A 123 14.10 12.85 -6.44
C GLN A 123 15.15 11.90 -7.04
N LYS A 124 16.07 11.35 -6.23
CA LYS A 124 17.15 10.46 -6.66
C LYS A 124 16.61 9.19 -7.31
N TRP A 125 15.57 8.60 -6.74
CA TRP A 125 14.95 7.37 -7.22
C TRP A 125 13.84 7.61 -8.24
N LYS A 126 13.53 8.88 -8.55
CA LYS A 126 12.38 9.28 -9.38
C LYS A 126 11.07 8.70 -8.85
N SER A 127 10.98 8.51 -7.55
CA SER A 127 9.81 8.01 -6.85
C SER A 127 8.82 9.14 -6.61
N VAL A 128 7.53 8.81 -6.72
CA VAL A 128 6.41 9.72 -6.43
C VAL A 128 5.56 9.24 -5.26
N GLY A 129 5.91 8.07 -4.71
CA GLY A 129 5.18 7.40 -3.64
C GLY A 129 5.95 7.37 -2.32
N PHE A 130 5.19 7.43 -1.25
CA PHE A 130 5.69 7.35 0.11
C PHE A 130 4.84 6.40 0.96
N ARG A 131 5.49 5.70 1.87
CA ARG A 131 4.86 4.97 2.97
C ARG A 131 5.66 5.17 4.24
N SER A 132 4.97 5.44 5.33
CA SER A 132 5.59 5.60 6.64
C SER A 132 5.93 4.25 7.27
N PRO A 133 7.10 4.12 7.91
CA PRO A 133 7.44 2.94 8.69
C PRO A 133 6.41 2.67 9.79
N SER A 134 6.10 1.38 9.98
CA SER A 134 5.13 0.91 10.99
C SER A 134 3.76 1.57 10.89
N MET A 135 3.36 1.99 9.70
CA MET A 135 2.07 2.64 9.40
C MET A 135 1.74 3.86 10.28
N HIS A 136 2.71 4.39 11.03
CA HIS A 136 2.52 5.67 11.73
C HIS A 136 2.28 6.78 10.71
N HIS A 137 1.27 7.60 10.91
CA HIS A 137 0.94 8.63 9.95
C HIS A 137 0.48 9.95 10.58
N ASN A 138 0.70 11.02 9.84
CA ASN A 138 0.09 12.33 10.05
C ASN A 138 -0.05 13.00 8.69
N LEU A 139 -1.21 12.86 8.06
CA LEU A 139 -1.45 13.31 6.69
C LEU A 139 -1.18 14.80 6.50
N ALA A 140 -1.41 15.63 7.55
CA ALA A 140 -1.12 17.06 7.49
C ALA A 140 0.38 17.37 7.39
N TRP A 141 1.24 16.51 7.96
CA TRP A 141 2.69 16.71 7.89
C TRP A 141 3.27 16.22 6.57
N LEU A 142 2.65 15.24 5.93
CA LEU A 142 3.10 14.68 4.65
C LEU A 142 3.11 15.72 3.51
N HIS A 143 2.41 16.84 3.66
CA HIS A 143 2.53 17.96 2.71
C HIS A 143 3.94 18.57 2.61
N ASP A 144 4.88 18.23 3.50
CA ASP A 144 6.28 18.62 3.36
C ASP A 144 7.03 17.70 2.37
N LEU A 145 6.43 16.58 1.97
CA LEU A 145 7.00 15.65 0.99
C LEU A 145 6.54 16.01 -0.43
N LYS A 146 7.44 15.76 -1.40
CA LYS A 146 7.18 15.97 -2.83
C LYS A 146 6.62 14.69 -3.45
N ILE A 147 5.42 14.30 -3.06
CA ILE A 147 4.77 13.05 -3.44
C ILE A 147 3.52 13.29 -4.29
N GLU A 148 3.16 12.31 -5.12
CA GLU A 148 1.86 12.23 -5.78
C GLU A 148 0.87 11.43 -4.95
N TYR A 149 1.37 10.42 -4.19
CA TYR A 149 0.57 9.62 -3.27
C TYR A 149 1.32 9.24 -2.00
N ASP A 150 0.55 9.00 -0.96
CA ASP A 150 0.94 8.30 0.27
C ASP A 150 0.15 7.00 0.40
N SER A 151 0.68 6.04 1.11
CA SER A 151 0.01 4.78 1.41
C SER A 151 0.32 4.33 2.84
N SER A 152 0.16 5.26 3.79
CA SER A 152 0.45 5.04 5.22
C SER A 152 -0.80 4.81 6.06
N THR A 153 -1.98 4.74 5.44
CA THR A 153 -3.24 4.47 6.13
C THR A 153 -3.83 3.10 5.73
N PHE A 154 -4.91 2.73 6.38
CA PHE A 154 -5.65 1.48 6.13
C PHE A 154 -7.15 1.69 6.36
N ASP A 155 -7.98 0.85 5.75
CA ASP A 155 -9.43 0.94 5.94
C ASP A 155 -9.83 0.56 7.37
N THR A 156 -9.29 -0.54 7.88
CA THR A 156 -9.49 -1.05 9.24
C THR A 156 -8.40 -2.05 9.60
N ASP A 157 -7.61 -1.76 10.63
CA ASP A 157 -6.69 -2.75 11.22
C ASP A 157 -6.43 -2.41 12.70
N PRO A 158 -7.08 -3.12 13.65
CA PRO A 158 -6.93 -2.87 15.08
C PRO A 158 -5.58 -3.32 15.64
N PHE A 159 -4.73 -3.98 14.85
CA PHE A 159 -3.42 -4.46 15.25
C PHE A 159 -2.30 -3.45 14.94
N GLU A 160 -2.61 -2.40 14.18
CA GLU A 160 -1.66 -1.34 13.90
C GLU A 160 -1.42 -0.44 15.11
N PRO A 161 -0.21 0.16 15.25
CA PRO A 161 0.11 1.05 16.37
C PRO A 161 -0.82 2.27 16.49
N GLN A 162 -1.31 2.79 15.37
CA GLN A 162 -2.40 3.78 15.30
C GLN A 162 -3.61 3.06 14.71
N SER A 163 -4.41 2.42 15.56
CA SER A 163 -5.51 1.52 15.16
C SER A 163 -6.70 2.21 14.49
N GLU A 164 -6.72 3.54 14.43
CA GLU A 164 -7.80 4.31 13.79
C GLU A 164 -7.66 4.22 12.25
N GLY A 165 -8.48 3.38 11.65
CA GLY A 165 -8.59 3.25 10.20
C GLY A 165 -9.34 4.43 9.56
N VAL A 166 -9.12 4.63 8.27
CA VAL A 166 -9.80 5.69 7.50
C VAL A 166 -11.21 5.33 7.04
N SER A 167 -11.67 4.13 7.34
CA SER A 167 -13.03 3.63 7.05
C SER A 167 -13.44 3.83 5.57
N THR A 168 -12.52 3.56 4.65
CA THR A 168 -12.80 3.50 3.21
C THR A 168 -11.90 2.52 2.50
N ILE A 169 -12.47 1.77 1.55
CA ILE A 169 -11.72 0.89 0.63
C ILE A 169 -11.40 1.60 -0.70
N PHE A 170 -11.52 2.90 -0.76
CA PHE A 170 -11.24 3.71 -1.95
C PHE A 170 -10.09 4.67 -1.67
N PRO A 171 -9.30 5.04 -2.69
CA PRO A 171 -8.41 6.17 -2.59
C PRO A 171 -9.14 7.45 -2.20
N PHE A 172 -8.44 8.40 -1.59
CA PHE A 172 -9.02 9.71 -1.33
C PHE A 172 -8.00 10.83 -1.49
N TRP A 173 -8.50 12.04 -1.68
CA TRP A 173 -7.67 13.21 -1.88
C TRP A 173 -7.39 13.91 -0.57
N VAL A 174 -6.12 14.02 -0.20
CA VAL A 174 -5.66 14.84 0.91
C VAL A 174 -5.39 16.25 0.37
N ARG A 175 -6.28 17.18 0.72
CA ARG A 175 -6.22 18.54 0.20
C ARG A 175 -4.99 19.28 0.71
N GLY A 176 -4.28 19.93 -0.22
CA GLY A 176 -3.26 20.90 0.13
C GLY A 176 -3.88 22.23 0.62
N ASN A 177 -3.04 23.22 0.83
CA ASN A 177 -3.43 24.59 1.10
C ASN A 177 -2.88 25.53 0.01
N SER A 178 -3.02 26.85 0.18
CA SER A 178 -2.55 27.85 -0.79
C SER A 178 -1.07 27.73 -1.16
N CYS A 179 -0.25 27.12 -0.31
CA CYS A 179 1.19 26.97 -0.50
C CYS A 179 1.66 25.55 -0.82
N ARG A 180 0.76 24.55 -0.74
CA ARG A 180 1.12 23.13 -0.84
C ARG A 180 0.11 22.38 -1.68
N LYS A 181 0.62 21.63 -2.68
CA LYS A 181 -0.19 20.73 -3.50
C LYS A 181 -0.70 19.56 -2.62
N GLY A 182 -1.93 19.12 -2.88
CA GLY A 182 -2.46 17.89 -2.27
C GLY A 182 -1.84 16.64 -2.90
N PHE A 183 -2.16 15.50 -2.32
CA PHE A 183 -1.76 14.18 -2.79
C PHE A 183 -2.91 13.18 -2.63
N VAL A 184 -2.78 12.02 -3.26
CA VAL A 184 -3.75 10.92 -3.11
C VAL A 184 -3.30 10.00 -1.97
N GLU A 185 -4.21 9.68 -1.08
CA GLU A 185 -4.00 8.63 -0.08
C GLU A 185 -4.54 7.30 -0.60
N LEU A 186 -3.73 6.25 -0.48
CA LEU A 186 -4.03 4.88 -0.88
C LEU A 186 -4.02 3.99 0.36
N PRO A 187 -5.15 3.85 1.08
CA PRO A 187 -5.18 2.98 2.25
C PRO A 187 -4.93 1.52 1.86
N TYR A 188 -4.14 0.77 2.61
CA TYR A 188 -4.17 -0.66 2.43
C TYR A 188 -5.51 -1.21 2.94
N THR A 189 -6.02 -2.20 2.24
CA THR A 189 -7.37 -2.73 2.47
C THR A 189 -7.40 -4.24 2.71
N LEU A 190 -6.30 -4.92 2.38
CA LEU A 190 -6.07 -6.31 2.75
C LEU A 190 -5.14 -6.35 3.96
N PRO A 191 -5.44 -7.12 5.03
CA PRO A 191 -4.55 -7.21 6.18
C PRO A 191 -3.11 -7.56 5.77
N GLN A 192 -2.14 -6.92 6.41
CA GLN A 192 -0.73 -7.17 6.11
C GLN A 192 -0.33 -8.62 6.43
N ASP A 193 0.66 -9.12 5.71
CA ASP A 193 1.26 -10.44 5.93
C ASP A 193 1.83 -10.60 7.33
N PHE A 194 2.47 -9.53 7.86
CA PHE A 194 2.97 -9.51 9.23
C PHE A 194 1.85 -9.79 10.24
N THR A 195 0.73 -9.07 10.11
CA THR A 195 -0.44 -9.26 10.99
C THR A 195 -0.96 -10.70 10.90
N LEU A 196 -1.17 -11.21 9.69
CA LEU A 196 -1.77 -12.54 9.52
C LEU A 196 -0.82 -13.67 9.91
N PHE A 197 0.39 -13.68 9.38
CA PHE A 197 1.24 -14.88 9.44
C PHE A 197 2.30 -14.82 10.52
N VAL A 198 2.74 -13.62 10.90
CA VAL A 198 3.74 -13.47 11.97
C VAL A 198 3.07 -13.23 13.32
N LEU A 199 2.10 -12.33 13.40
CA LEU A 199 1.43 -12.00 14.66
C LEU A 199 0.32 -13.01 15.02
N LEU A 200 -0.64 -13.23 14.12
CA LEU A 200 -1.81 -14.09 14.36
C LEU A 200 -1.54 -15.58 14.06
N LYS A 201 -0.44 -15.89 13.35
CA LYS A 201 -0.04 -17.28 12.99
C LYS A 201 -1.10 -18.01 12.17
N GLU A 202 -1.76 -17.30 11.25
CA GLU A 202 -2.67 -17.93 10.30
C GLU A 202 -1.94 -19.00 9.47
N LYS A 203 -2.64 -20.07 9.14
CA LYS A 203 -2.07 -21.23 8.45
C LYS A 203 -2.51 -21.33 6.99
N ASN A 204 -3.32 -20.40 6.54
CA ASN A 204 -3.84 -20.32 5.18
C ASN A 204 -4.18 -18.85 4.83
N ILE A 205 -4.66 -18.63 3.62
CA ILE A 205 -4.98 -17.29 3.09
C ILE A 205 -6.48 -16.97 3.12
N ASP A 206 -7.28 -17.66 3.91
CA ASP A 206 -8.75 -17.49 3.89
C ASP A 206 -9.19 -16.08 4.30
N VAL A 207 -8.43 -15.42 5.18
CA VAL A 207 -8.68 -14.02 5.56
C VAL A 207 -8.50 -13.10 4.34
N TRP A 208 -7.43 -13.28 3.57
CA TRP A 208 -7.21 -12.51 2.34
C TRP A 208 -8.30 -12.77 1.30
N LYS A 209 -8.67 -14.04 1.07
CA LYS A 209 -9.74 -14.42 0.12
C LYS A 209 -11.05 -13.74 0.48
N ARG A 210 -11.49 -13.89 1.72
CA ARG A 210 -12.75 -13.31 2.21
C ARG A 210 -12.75 -11.78 2.09
N LYS A 211 -11.66 -11.11 2.46
CA LYS A 211 -11.57 -9.65 2.36
C LYS A 211 -11.53 -9.18 0.91
N LEU A 212 -10.78 -9.87 0.04
CA LEU A 212 -10.74 -9.57 -1.39
C LEU A 212 -12.12 -9.73 -2.05
N ASP A 213 -12.83 -10.80 -1.72
CA ASP A 213 -14.17 -11.07 -2.26
C ASP A 213 -15.13 -9.94 -1.89
N TRP A 214 -15.09 -9.52 -0.65
CA TRP A 214 -15.89 -8.39 -0.16
C TRP A 214 -15.51 -7.07 -0.84
N ILE A 215 -14.23 -6.78 -1.00
CA ILE A 215 -13.76 -5.57 -1.73
C ILE A 215 -14.23 -5.61 -3.19
N ALA A 216 -14.13 -6.76 -3.85
CA ALA A 216 -14.55 -6.93 -5.23
C ALA A 216 -16.07 -6.71 -5.37
N GLU A 217 -16.87 -7.20 -4.44
CA GLU A 217 -18.33 -7.00 -4.41
C GLU A 217 -18.70 -5.52 -4.29
N HIS A 218 -17.93 -4.75 -3.51
CA HIS A 218 -18.19 -3.32 -3.27
C HIS A 218 -17.43 -2.38 -4.21
N GLY A 219 -16.69 -2.90 -5.17
CA GLY A 219 -16.02 -2.11 -6.20
C GLY A 219 -14.86 -1.26 -5.69
N GLY A 220 -14.23 -1.66 -4.59
CA GLY A 220 -13.16 -0.93 -3.94
C GLY A 220 -11.77 -1.11 -4.59
N MET A 221 -10.74 -0.66 -3.89
CA MET A 221 -9.34 -0.92 -4.19
C MET A 221 -8.82 -2.01 -3.25
N ALA A 222 -8.42 -3.15 -3.80
CA ALA A 222 -7.70 -4.19 -3.06
C ALA A 222 -6.20 -3.86 -3.07
N LEU A 223 -5.72 -3.16 -2.05
CA LEU A 223 -4.31 -2.89 -1.85
C LEU A 223 -3.76 -3.83 -0.78
N LEU A 224 -2.81 -4.66 -1.19
CA LEU A 224 -2.08 -5.58 -0.31
C LEU A 224 -0.68 -5.04 -0.05
N ASN A 225 -0.28 -5.02 1.22
CA ASN A 225 1.10 -4.80 1.63
C ASN A 225 1.69 -6.08 2.21
N THR A 226 2.86 -6.48 1.71
CA THR A 226 3.63 -7.61 2.25
C THR A 226 5.11 -7.22 2.42
N HIS A 227 5.87 -8.05 3.15
CA HIS A 227 7.27 -7.78 3.47
C HIS A 227 8.13 -8.96 3.05
N PRO A 228 9.06 -8.82 2.10
CA PRO A 228 10.02 -9.88 1.79
C PRO A 228 10.83 -10.32 3.00
N ASP A 229 10.99 -9.44 3.98
CA ASP A 229 11.63 -9.71 5.27
C ASP A 229 11.11 -10.97 5.95
N TYR A 230 9.78 -11.16 5.93
CA TYR A 230 9.09 -12.28 6.58
C TYR A 230 8.77 -13.45 5.65
N MET A 231 8.96 -13.29 4.34
CA MET A 231 8.74 -14.37 3.37
C MET A 231 9.86 -15.40 3.41
N ASN A 232 9.51 -16.68 3.41
CA ASN A 232 10.43 -17.79 3.25
C ASN A 232 10.19 -18.46 1.89
N PHE A 233 11.15 -18.30 0.99
CA PHE A 233 11.14 -18.89 -0.35
C PHE A 233 11.76 -20.29 -0.41
N CYS A 234 12.34 -20.77 0.71
CA CYS A 234 13.00 -22.06 0.81
C CYS A 234 12.16 -23.07 1.57
N ALA A 235 12.27 -24.36 1.23
CA ALA A 235 11.64 -25.43 1.99
C ALA A 235 12.31 -25.71 3.36
N ARG A 236 13.41 -25.03 3.69
CA ARG A 236 14.14 -25.20 4.93
C ARG A 236 13.37 -24.66 6.14
N ARG A 237 13.81 -25.03 7.36
CA ARG A 237 13.21 -24.58 8.61
C ARG A 237 13.11 -23.06 8.64
N ARG A 238 11.89 -22.54 8.88
CA ARG A 238 11.59 -21.12 9.01
C ARG A 238 12.00 -20.61 10.39
N SER A 239 12.37 -19.34 10.45
CA SER A 239 12.41 -18.66 11.73
C SER A 239 10.98 -18.45 12.26
N ILE A 240 10.85 -18.09 13.53
CA ILE A 240 9.54 -17.81 14.15
C ILE A 240 8.83 -16.61 13.50
N GLU A 241 9.61 -15.74 12.86
CA GLU A 241 9.14 -14.52 12.21
C GLU A 241 8.89 -14.71 10.70
N GLU A 242 9.06 -15.91 10.18
CA GLU A 242 8.88 -16.18 8.76
C GLU A 242 7.64 -17.02 8.48
N TYR A 243 7.01 -16.74 7.36
CA TYR A 243 5.91 -17.52 6.78
C TYR A 243 6.28 -17.99 5.36
N SER A 244 5.55 -18.97 4.81
CA SER A 244 5.79 -19.47 3.45
C SER A 244 5.42 -18.46 2.39
N ALA A 245 6.35 -18.13 1.49
CA ALA A 245 6.06 -17.35 0.29
C ALA A 245 4.96 -17.99 -0.60
N ASN A 246 4.66 -19.29 -0.39
CA ASN A 246 3.54 -19.96 -1.05
C ASN A 246 2.20 -19.32 -0.74
N TYR A 247 1.99 -18.72 0.44
CA TYR A 247 0.75 -18.03 0.75
C TYR A 247 0.53 -16.83 -0.17
N TYR A 248 1.60 -16.08 -0.47
CA TYR A 248 1.50 -15.00 -1.44
C TYR A 248 1.24 -15.51 -2.86
N ARG A 249 1.90 -16.59 -3.28
CA ARG A 249 1.64 -17.25 -4.57
C ARG A 249 0.20 -17.72 -4.69
N GLU A 250 -0.33 -18.43 -3.69
CA GLU A 250 -1.71 -18.89 -3.64
C GLU A 250 -2.71 -17.72 -3.73
N PHE A 251 -2.37 -16.57 -3.13
CA PHE A 251 -3.19 -15.37 -3.26
C PHE A 251 -3.23 -14.85 -4.69
N LEU A 252 -2.08 -14.75 -5.37
CA LEU A 252 -2.01 -14.33 -6.78
C LEU A 252 -2.76 -15.30 -7.71
N GLU A 253 -2.62 -16.60 -7.47
CA GLU A 253 -3.35 -17.65 -8.19
C GLU A 253 -4.86 -17.54 -7.96
N TYR A 254 -5.29 -17.26 -6.74
CA TYR A 254 -6.70 -17.03 -6.41
C TYR A 254 -7.27 -15.82 -7.13
N VAL A 255 -6.55 -14.70 -7.16
CA VAL A 255 -6.94 -13.50 -7.92
C VAL A 255 -7.14 -13.85 -9.40
N LYS A 256 -6.18 -14.53 -10.01
CA LYS A 256 -6.28 -14.91 -11.43
C LYS A 256 -7.43 -15.85 -11.69
N SER A 257 -7.54 -16.94 -10.93
CA SER A 257 -8.54 -17.97 -11.19
C SER A 257 -9.98 -17.47 -11.02
N LYS A 258 -10.23 -16.59 -10.04
CA LYS A 258 -11.57 -16.12 -9.72
C LYS A 258 -11.96 -14.84 -10.43
N TYR A 259 -11.00 -13.96 -10.68
CA TYR A 259 -11.25 -12.58 -11.11
C TYR A 259 -10.58 -12.22 -12.43
N GLU A 260 -10.10 -13.17 -13.24
CA GLU A 260 -9.53 -12.90 -14.57
C GLU A 260 -10.47 -11.98 -15.37
N GLY A 261 -9.90 -10.90 -15.92
CA GLY A 261 -10.66 -9.90 -16.67
C GLY A 261 -11.59 -9.00 -15.86
N LYS A 262 -11.72 -9.18 -14.54
CA LYS A 262 -12.61 -8.38 -13.67
C LYS A 262 -11.87 -7.33 -12.83
N TYR A 263 -10.58 -7.45 -12.62
CA TYR A 263 -9.79 -6.48 -11.86
C TYR A 263 -8.95 -5.59 -12.77
N TRP A 264 -8.69 -4.39 -12.30
CA TRP A 264 -7.73 -3.46 -12.88
C TRP A 264 -6.43 -3.55 -12.09
N HIS A 265 -5.46 -4.33 -12.61
CA HIS A 265 -4.15 -4.44 -11.97
C HIS A 265 -3.25 -3.29 -12.38
N VAL A 266 -2.77 -2.53 -11.39
CA VAL A 266 -1.99 -1.31 -11.61
C VAL A 266 -1.02 -1.05 -10.48
N LEU A 267 0.00 -0.24 -10.77
CA LEU A 267 0.91 0.29 -9.78
C LEU A 267 0.28 1.43 -8.96
N PRO A 268 0.73 1.67 -7.73
CA PRO A 268 0.25 2.77 -6.89
C PRO A 268 0.25 4.13 -7.58
N MET A 269 1.31 4.46 -8.31
CA MET A 269 1.40 5.71 -9.09
C MET A 269 0.29 5.83 -10.14
N GLN A 270 -0.06 4.73 -10.80
CA GLN A 270 -1.08 4.74 -11.85
C GLN A 270 -2.47 4.99 -11.27
N ILE A 271 -2.81 4.33 -10.15
CA ILE A 271 -4.09 4.55 -9.48
C ILE A 271 -4.19 5.96 -8.90
N ALA A 272 -3.11 6.49 -8.32
CA ALA A 272 -3.05 7.84 -7.80
C ALA A 272 -3.31 8.88 -8.90
N ARG A 273 -2.68 8.73 -10.06
CA ARG A 273 -2.89 9.61 -11.22
C ARG A 273 -4.28 9.50 -11.82
N PHE A 274 -4.85 8.30 -11.88
CA PHE A 274 -6.24 8.09 -12.28
C PHE A 274 -7.19 8.81 -11.32
N TRP A 275 -7.00 8.63 -10.03
CA TRP A 275 -7.83 9.26 -9.00
C TRP A 275 -7.76 10.79 -9.05
N GLN A 276 -6.56 11.34 -9.16
CA GLN A 276 -6.37 12.79 -9.30
C GLN A 276 -7.12 13.36 -10.51
N LYS A 277 -7.04 12.71 -11.67
CA LYS A 277 -7.77 13.12 -12.87
C LYS A 277 -9.29 13.11 -12.64
N THR A 278 -9.82 12.08 -12.01
CA THR A 278 -11.24 11.94 -11.69
C THR A 278 -11.73 13.09 -10.80
N ILE A 279 -10.96 13.49 -9.80
CA ILE A 279 -11.28 14.63 -8.92
C ILE A 279 -11.29 15.95 -9.71
N ILE A 280 -10.29 16.17 -10.55
CA ILE A 280 -10.21 17.40 -11.36
C ILE A 280 -11.41 17.53 -12.31
N ILE A 281 -11.79 16.45 -12.98
CA ILE A 281 -12.95 16.40 -13.86
C ILE A 281 -14.23 16.70 -13.08
N LYS A 282 -14.41 16.11 -11.92
CA LYS A 282 -15.57 16.35 -11.05
C LYS A 282 -15.67 17.83 -10.64
N GLN A 283 -14.57 18.44 -10.20
CA GLN A 283 -14.55 19.85 -9.84
C GLN A 283 -14.90 20.76 -11.04
N ALA A 284 -14.38 20.45 -12.22
CA ALA A 284 -14.70 21.19 -13.44
C ALA A 284 -16.19 21.11 -13.79
N LEU A 285 -16.80 19.93 -13.69
CA LEU A 285 -18.23 19.72 -13.95
C LEU A 285 -19.11 20.48 -12.96
N LEU A 286 -18.78 20.46 -11.66
CA LEU A 286 -19.50 21.23 -10.64
C LEU A 286 -19.43 22.74 -10.92
N ASN A 287 -18.27 23.25 -11.28
CA ASN A 287 -18.09 24.67 -11.62
C ASN A 287 -18.89 25.09 -12.85
N LEU A 288 -19.12 24.18 -13.81
CA LEU A 288 -19.95 24.47 -15.00
C LEU A 288 -21.46 24.48 -14.67
N GLN A 289 -21.89 23.68 -13.71
CA GLN A 289 -23.28 23.70 -13.23
C GLN A 289 -23.61 25.00 -12.50
N PHE A 290 -22.71 25.48 -11.62
CA PHE A 290 -22.90 26.76 -10.92
C PHE A 290 -22.81 28.00 -11.79
N LYS A 291 -22.26 27.94 -13.01
CA LYS A 291 -22.24 29.07 -13.97
C LYS A 291 -23.50 29.14 -14.83
N LYS A 292 -24.36 28.15 -14.80
CA LYS A 292 -25.61 28.09 -15.56
C LYS A 292 -26.85 28.44 -14.73
N THR A 293 -26.65 28.59 -13.41
CA THR A 293 -27.65 29.13 -12.47
C THR A 293 -27.34 30.58 -12.14
#